data_7dce00a790c059d65974327992cdb597
#
_entry.id   7dce00a790c059d65974327992cdb597
#
_cell.length_a   1.000
_cell.length_b   1.000
_cell.length_c   1.000
_cell.angle_alpha   90.00
_cell.angle_beta   90.00
_cell.angle_gamma   90.00
#
_symmetry.space_group_name_H-M   'P 1'
#
loop_
_entity.id
_entity.type
_entity.pdbx_description
1 polymer ?
#
loop_
_entity_poly.entity_id
_entity_poly.type
_entity_poly.pdbx_seq_one_letter_code
_entity_poly.pdbx_strand_id
1 'polypeptide(L)'
;MKIKLIENGKMPVRMTGGACAFDCWARAYEPIPEFRQIRYWLGFSLEVPEGFAALILPRSSICGTSMRLSNSIGLIDRDYRGEVSAVFDVIGDGNLLYGVGERVVQMIIVPAPLFQLEQVDELSATDRGEGGYGSTKMQ
;
A
#
# COMPACT_ATOMS: atom_id res chain seq x y z
N MET A 1 -14.67 -10.42 -1.23
CA MET A 1 -13.54 -9.99 -2.11
C MET A 1 -13.06 -11.20 -2.88
N LYS A 2 -12.87 -11.06 -4.19
CA LYS A 2 -12.31 -12.13 -5.01
C LYS A 2 -10.84 -11.86 -5.30
N ILE A 3 -10.06 -12.92 -5.43
CA ILE A 3 -8.64 -12.88 -5.79
C ILE A 3 -8.37 -13.90 -6.88
N LYS A 4 -7.63 -13.49 -7.91
CA LYS A 4 -7.14 -14.35 -8.97
C LYS A 4 -5.62 -14.48 -8.80
N LEU A 5 -5.14 -15.69 -8.58
CA LEU A 5 -3.70 -15.97 -8.57
C LEU A 5 -3.16 -15.99 -10.00
N ILE A 6 -1.96 -15.48 -10.15
CA ILE A 6 -1.14 -15.52 -11.35
C ILE A 6 -0.11 -16.64 -11.17
N GLU A 7 0.42 -17.16 -12.24
CA GLU A 7 1.42 -18.22 -12.19
C GLU A 7 2.57 -17.90 -11.23
N ASN A 8 2.91 -18.84 -10.35
CA ASN A 8 3.86 -18.70 -9.24
C ASN A 8 3.46 -17.68 -8.16
N GLY A 9 2.24 -17.15 -8.19
CA GLY A 9 1.70 -16.31 -7.13
C GLY A 9 1.27 -17.11 -5.92
N LYS A 10 1.33 -16.48 -4.74
CA LYS A 10 0.87 -17.05 -3.48
C LYS A 10 -0.35 -16.29 -2.96
N MET A 11 -1.28 -17.01 -2.34
CA MET A 11 -2.42 -16.40 -1.66
C MET A 11 -1.93 -15.53 -0.50
N PRO A 12 -2.34 -14.24 -0.42
CA PRO A 12 -2.06 -13.42 0.78
C PRO A 12 -2.67 -14.04 2.02
N VAL A 13 -1.93 -14.06 3.13
CA VAL A 13 -2.33 -14.76 4.37
C VAL A 13 -2.14 -13.87 5.59
N ARG A 14 -3.09 -13.94 6.52
CA ARG A 14 -2.89 -13.44 7.89
C ARG A 14 -2.05 -14.45 8.65
N MET A 15 -0.88 -14.03 9.12
CA MET A 15 0.09 -14.94 9.75
C MET A 15 -0.31 -15.34 11.18
N THR A 16 -1.17 -14.58 11.82
CA THR A 16 -1.71 -14.86 13.16
C THR A 16 -3.19 -14.55 13.20
N GLY A 17 -3.92 -15.12 14.18
CA GLY A 17 -5.35 -14.86 14.35
C GLY A 17 -5.70 -13.41 14.66
N GLY A 18 -4.77 -12.63 15.22
CA GLY A 18 -4.93 -11.21 15.52
C GLY A 18 -4.35 -10.27 14.46
N ALA A 19 -3.77 -10.79 13.37
CA ALA A 19 -3.21 -9.96 12.33
C ALA A 19 -4.31 -9.17 11.59
N CYS A 20 -4.14 -7.84 11.48
CA CYS A 20 -5.07 -6.98 10.74
C CYS A 20 -4.85 -7.04 9.23
N ALA A 21 -3.63 -7.33 8.79
CA ALA A 21 -3.22 -7.32 7.39
C ALA A 21 -2.89 -8.72 6.88
N PHE A 22 -2.95 -8.86 5.56
CA PHE A 22 -2.51 -10.05 4.83
C PHE A 22 -1.08 -9.83 4.34
N ASP A 23 -0.14 -10.68 4.72
CA ASP A 23 1.20 -10.68 4.15
C ASP A 23 1.15 -11.10 2.67
N CYS A 24 1.93 -10.41 1.83
CA CYS A 24 2.04 -10.67 0.40
C CYS A 24 3.50 -10.97 0.03
N TRP A 25 3.68 -11.96 -0.85
CA TRP A 25 4.99 -12.44 -1.29
C TRP A 25 5.38 -11.87 -2.65
N ALA A 26 6.66 -11.65 -2.86
CA ALA A 26 7.20 -11.39 -4.19
C ALA A 26 7.22 -12.69 -5.00
N ARG A 27 6.51 -12.74 -6.15
CA ARG A 27 6.68 -13.84 -7.12
C ARG A 27 7.81 -13.56 -8.11
N ALA A 28 8.10 -12.29 -8.37
CA ALA A 28 9.15 -11.81 -9.23
C ALA A 28 9.53 -10.37 -8.85
N TYR A 29 10.66 -9.90 -9.34
CA TYR A 29 11.03 -8.49 -9.25
C TYR A 29 11.58 -7.98 -10.58
N GLU A 30 11.52 -6.67 -10.75
CA GLU A 30 12.00 -5.94 -11.92
C GLU A 30 12.75 -4.68 -11.45
N PRO A 31 14.07 -4.58 -11.67
CA PRO A 31 14.80 -3.35 -11.42
C PRO A 31 14.33 -2.22 -12.34
N ILE A 32 14.28 -1.00 -11.82
CA ILE A 32 14.01 0.24 -12.58
C ILE A 32 15.19 1.19 -12.32
N PRO A 33 16.34 0.98 -13.02
CA PRO A 33 17.61 1.65 -12.70
C PRO A 33 17.55 3.16 -12.81
N GLU A 34 16.77 3.71 -13.76
CA GLU A 34 16.63 5.14 -14.02
C GLU A 34 16.19 5.92 -12.78
N PHE A 35 15.40 5.27 -11.92
CA PHE A 35 14.86 5.87 -10.70
C PHE A 35 15.48 5.28 -9.43
N ARG A 36 16.46 4.37 -9.54
CA ARG A 36 16.99 3.59 -8.42
C ARG A 36 15.86 2.88 -7.65
N GLN A 37 14.94 2.27 -8.39
CA GLN A 37 13.77 1.58 -7.87
C GLN A 37 13.80 0.10 -8.23
N ILE A 38 12.99 -0.66 -7.49
CA ILE A 38 12.71 -2.07 -7.76
C ILE A 38 11.22 -2.30 -7.61
N ARG A 39 10.59 -2.95 -8.60
CA ARG A 39 9.20 -3.38 -8.55
C ARG A 39 9.14 -4.84 -8.16
N TYR A 40 8.30 -5.17 -7.18
CA TYR A 40 7.94 -6.52 -6.82
C TYR A 40 6.55 -6.85 -7.30
N TRP A 41 6.43 -7.89 -8.11
CA TRP A 41 5.17 -8.45 -8.55
C TRP A 41 4.65 -9.42 -7.51
N LEU A 42 3.38 -9.28 -7.08
CA LEU A 42 2.85 -10.03 -5.94
C LEU A 42 2.10 -11.31 -6.34
N GLY A 43 1.90 -11.53 -7.65
CA GLY A 43 1.34 -12.77 -8.16
C GLY A 43 -0.17 -12.90 -8.00
N PHE A 44 -0.90 -11.80 -7.87
CA PHE A 44 -2.36 -11.84 -7.81
C PHE A 44 -3.00 -10.55 -8.32
N SER A 45 -4.27 -10.67 -8.75
CA SER A 45 -5.19 -9.57 -9.04
C SER A 45 -6.38 -9.63 -8.09
N LEU A 46 -7.02 -8.48 -7.86
CA LEU A 46 -8.12 -8.34 -6.90
C LEU A 46 -9.42 -7.86 -7.58
N GLU A 47 -10.55 -8.29 -7.03
CA GLU A 47 -11.84 -7.65 -7.19
C GLU A 47 -12.29 -7.18 -5.82
N VAL A 48 -12.03 -5.89 -5.53
CA VAL A 48 -12.39 -5.26 -4.27
C VAL A 48 -13.90 -4.95 -4.29
N PRO A 49 -14.67 -5.31 -3.25
CA PRO A 49 -16.11 -5.04 -3.22
C PRO A 49 -16.40 -3.53 -3.11
N GLU A 50 -17.61 -3.16 -3.49
CA GLU A 50 -18.09 -1.78 -3.36
C GLU A 50 -18.03 -1.31 -1.90
N GLY A 51 -17.70 -0.03 -1.69
CA GLY A 51 -17.53 0.56 -0.37
C GLY A 51 -16.21 0.22 0.32
N PHE A 52 -15.28 -0.44 -0.36
CA PHE A 52 -13.97 -0.80 0.17
C PHE A 52 -12.83 -0.45 -0.81
N ALA A 53 -11.64 -0.33 -0.26
CA ALA A 53 -10.37 -0.24 -0.99
C ALA A 53 -9.35 -1.21 -0.37
N ALA A 54 -8.36 -1.63 -1.15
CA ALA A 54 -7.21 -2.35 -0.63
C ALA A 54 -6.01 -1.41 -0.54
N LEU A 55 -5.34 -1.42 0.61
CA LEU A 55 -4.10 -0.66 0.82
C LEU A 55 -2.93 -1.63 0.90
N ILE A 56 -1.89 -1.33 0.14
CA ILE A 56 -0.59 -2.01 0.19
C ILE A 56 0.33 -1.16 1.05
N LEU A 57 0.83 -1.76 2.12
CA LEU A 57 1.64 -1.12 3.14
C LEU A 57 2.99 -1.83 3.26
N PRO A 58 4.06 -1.11 3.64
CA PRO A 58 5.30 -1.78 4.02
C PRO A 58 5.06 -2.62 5.27
N ARG A 59 5.84 -3.70 5.39
CA ARG A 59 5.92 -4.49 6.63
C ARG A 59 6.97 -3.88 7.57
N SER A 60 6.88 -4.18 8.86
CA SER A 60 7.88 -3.69 9.84
C SER A 60 9.31 -4.12 9.51
N SER A 61 9.49 -5.26 8.82
CA SER A 61 10.80 -5.74 8.36
C SER A 61 11.50 -4.79 7.38
N ILE A 62 10.80 -3.84 6.78
CA ILE A 62 11.40 -2.83 5.89
C ILE A 62 12.48 -2.00 6.61
N CYS A 63 12.35 -1.81 7.93
CA CYS A 63 13.34 -1.10 8.74
C CYS A 63 14.74 -1.76 8.70
N GLY A 64 14.82 -3.04 8.40
CA GLY A 64 16.08 -3.79 8.23
C GLY A 64 16.54 -3.91 6.78
N THR A 65 15.99 -3.14 5.86
CA THR A 65 16.32 -3.16 4.42
C THR A 65 16.88 -1.82 3.96
N SER A 66 17.48 -1.83 2.77
CA SER A 66 17.88 -0.62 2.04
C SER A 66 16.75 -0.13 1.11
N MET A 67 15.50 -0.20 1.57
CA MET A 67 14.34 0.12 0.73
C MET A 67 13.30 0.98 1.46
N ARG A 68 12.52 1.69 0.68
CA ARG A 68 11.33 2.41 1.12
C ARG A 68 10.25 2.27 0.06
N LEU A 69 9.00 2.02 0.46
CA LEU A 69 7.86 1.97 -0.49
C LEU A 69 7.71 3.36 -1.14
N SER A 70 7.86 3.43 -2.48
CA SER A 70 8.02 4.69 -3.21
C SER A 70 6.80 5.60 -3.08
N ASN A 71 5.60 5.05 -3.08
CA ASN A 71 4.34 5.80 -2.91
C ASN A 71 3.84 5.85 -1.46
N SER A 72 4.66 5.46 -0.48
CA SER A 72 4.32 5.39 0.96
C SER A 72 3.19 4.41 1.27
N ILE A 73 2.06 4.50 0.58
CA ILE A 73 0.88 3.61 0.66
C ILE A 73 0.40 3.38 -0.77
N GLY A 74 0.30 2.13 -1.18
CA GLY A 74 -0.32 1.74 -2.46
C GLY A 74 -1.83 1.63 -2.30
N LEU A 75 -2.60 2.46 -2.99
CA LEU A 75 -4.06 2.34 -3.05
C LEU A 75 -4.43 1.49 -4.27
N ILE A 76 -5.24 0.46 -4.05
CA ILE A 76 -5.81 -0.39 -5.10
C ILE A 76 -7.30 -0.10 -5.21
N ASP A 77 -7.68 0.49 -6.31
CA ASP A 77 -9.05 0.83 -6.63
C ASP A 77 -9.90 -0.43 -6.88
N ARG A 78 -11.19 -0.34 -6.65
CA ARG A 78 -12.13 -1.46 -6.80
C ARG A 78 -12.24 -1.98 -8.24
N ASP A 79 -11.97 -1.14 -9.24
CA ASP A 79 -12.03 -1.46 -10.68
C ASP A 79 -10.67 -1.83 -11.28
N TYR A 80 -9.57 -1.78 -10.50
CA TYR A 80 -8.28 -2.28 -10.95
C TYR A 80 -8.28 -3.81 -11.05
N ARG A 81 -7.85 -4.34 -12.20
CA ARG A 81 -7.81 -5.80 -12.49
C ARG A 81 -6.42 -6.28 -12.87
N GLY A 82 -5.45 -5.38 -12.91
CA GLY A 82 -4.05 -5.73 -13.16
C GLY A 82 -3.43 -6.54 -12.02
N GLU A 83 -2.26 -7.11 -12.25
CA GLU A 83 -1.46 -7.71 -11.20
C GLU A 83 -1.04 -6.65 -10.17
N VAL A 84 -1.26 -6.93 -8.91
CA VAL A 84 -0.81 -6.06 -7.82
C VAL A 84 0.71 -6.11 -7.73
N SER A 85 1.33 -4.94 -7.64
CA SER A 85 2.77 -4.79 -7.48
C SER A 85 3.08 -3.71 -6.45
N ALA A 86 4.32 -3.73 -5.95
CA ALA A 86 4.85 -2.71 -5.04
C ALA A 86 6.19 -2.22 -5.57
N VAL A 87 6.35 -0.90 -5.67
CA VAL A 87 7.59 -0.26 -6.10
C VAL A 87 8.29 0.31 -4.88
N PHE A 88 9.59 0.05 -4.78
CA PHE A 88 10.43 0.54 -3.69
C PHE A 88 11.56 1.38 -4.24
N ASP A 89 11.84 2.52 -3.59
CA ASP A 89 13.10 3.24 -3.76
C ASP A 89 14.21 2.44 -3.08
N VAL A 90 15.35 2.32 -3.74
CA VAL A 90 16.57 1.75 -3.17
C VAL A 90 17.39 2.87 -2.55
N ILE A 91 17.57 2.82 -1.24
CA ILE A 91 18.29 3.82 -0.45
C ILE A 91 19.68 3.32 -0.06
N GLY A 92 20.59 4.25 0.21
CA GLY A 92 21.96 3.90 0.61
C GLY A 92 22.69 3.10 -0.48
N ASP A 93 23.40 2.07 -0.07
CA ASP A 93 24.20 1.19 -0.92
C ASP A 93 23.37 0.07 -1.61
N GLY A 94 22.12 -0.11 -1.21
CA GLY A 94 21.21 -1.11 -1.80
C GLY A 94 21.55 -2.56 -1.48
N ASN A 95 22.32 -2.84 -0.42
CA ASN A 95 22.81 -4.18 -0.11
C ASN A 95 21.75 -5.10 0.52
N LEU A 96 20.67 -4.55 1.09
CA LEU A 96 19.64 -5.31 1.81
C LEU A 96 18.29 -5.16 1.11
N LEU A 97 18.03 -6.03 0.13
CA LEU A 97 16.79 -6.08 -0.66
C LEU A 97 16.01 -7.36 -0.31
N TYR A 98 14.70 -7.35 -0.57
CA TYR A 98 13.90 -8.57 -0.50
C TYR A 98 14.19 -9.49 -1.69
N GLY A 99 14.17 -10.80 -1.44
CA GLY A 99 14.27 -11.84 -2.47
C GLY A 99 12.90 -12.26 -3.02
N VAL A 100 12.93 -12.97 -4.16
CA VAL A 100 11.74 -13.70 -4.65
C VAL A 100 11.33 -14.76 -3.62
N GLY A 101 10.02 -14.87 -3.37
CA GLY A 101 9.48 -15.79 -2.37
C GLY A 101 9.47 -15.24 -0.95
N GLU A 102 10.00 -14.05 -0.71
CA GLU A 102 9.89 -13.35 0.58
C GLU A 102 8.61 -12.52 0.68
N ARG A 103 8.18 -12.25 1.91
CA ARG A 103 7.06 -11.35 2.22
C ARG A 103 7.56 -9.91 2.15
N VAL A 104 7.10 -9.17 1.15
CA VAL A 104 7.62 -7.83 0.84
C VAL A 104 6.71 -6.69 1.29
N VAL A 105 5.41 -6.93 1.29
CA VAL A 105 4.38 -5.97 1.74
C VAL A 105 3.29 -6.68 2.52
N GLN A 106 2.41 -5.90 3.10
CA GLN A 106 1.16 -6.36 3.69
C GLN A 106 -0.02 -5.59 3.10
N MET A 107 -1.17 -6.26 2.99
CA MET A 107 -2.41 -5.70 2.44
C MET A 107 -3.47 -5.63 3.52
N ILE A 108 -4.13 -4.49 3.65
CA ILE A 108 -5.32 -4.30 4.47
C ILE A 108 -6.50 -3.86 3.61
N ILE A 109 -7.69 -4.30 3.96
CA ILE A 109 -8.94 -3.86 3.33
C ILE A 109 -9.60 -2.86 4.26
N VAL A 110 -9.90 -1.67 3.73
CA VAL A 110 -10.48 -0.57 4.49
C VAL A 110 -11.80 -0.12 3.88
N PRO A 111 -12.75 0.38 4.68
CA PRO A 111 -13.92 1.07 4.16
C PRO A 111 -13.50 2.30 3.33
N ALA A 112 -14.10 2.44 2.16
CA ALA A 112 -13.88 3.56 1.25
C ALA A 112 -15.23 3.98 0.63
N PRO A 113 -16.09 4.62 1.42
CA PRO A 113 -17.40 5.07 0.95
C PRO A 113 -17.22 6.12 -0.15
N LEU A 114 -18.07 6.04 -1.17
CA LEU A 114 -18.09 7.00 -2.26
C LEU A 114 -18.89 8.23 -1.85
N PHE A 115 -18.23 9.38 -1.81
CA PHE A 115 -18.86 10.68 -1.60
C PHE A 115 -18.95 11.42 -2.91
N GLN A 116 -20.05 12.17 -3.09
CA GLN A 116 -20.13 13.21 -4.10
C GLN A 116 -19.56 14.49 -3.49
N LEU A 117 -18.70 15.16 -4.24
CA LEU A 117 -18.17 16.46 -3.84
C LEU A 117 -19.12 17.54 -4.38
N GLU A 118 -19.57 18.43 -3.49
CA GLU A 118 -20.37 19.60 -3.82
C GLU A 118 -19.51 20.85 -3.66
N GLN A 119 -19.44 21.66 -4.71
CA GLN A 119 -18.78 22.95 -4.63
C GLN A 119 -19.71 23.95 -3.95
N VAL A 120 -19.22 24.57 -2.90
CA VAL A 120 -19.92 25.63 -2.16
C VAL A 120 -19.02 26.88 -2.07
N ASP A 121 -19.61 28.03 -1.89
CA ASP A 121 -18.85 29.28 -1.74
C ASP A 121 -18.25 29.42 -0.33
N GLU A 122 -18.93 28.87 0.68
CA GLU A 122 -18.52 28.92 2.08
C GLU A 122 -18.73 27.57 2.78
N LEU A 123 -17.82 27.24 3.69
CA LEU A 123 -17.95 26.10 4.61
C LEU A 123 -18.50 26.58 5.96
N SER A 124 -19.11 25.68 6.71
CA SER A 124 -19.58 25.97 8.07
C SER A 124 -18.44 26.41 8.98
N ALA A 125 -18.69 27.41 9.83
CA ALA A 125 -17.71 27.87 10.82
C ALA A 125 -17.43 26.81 11.88
N THR A 126 -16.18 26.73 12.34
CA THR A 126 -15.75 25.86 13.45
C THR A 126 -14.81 26.61 14.38
N ASP A 127 -14.68 26.16 15.62
CA ASP A 127 -13.76 26.77 16.60
C ASP A 127 -12.29 26.75 16.15
N ARG A 128 -11.90 25.78 15.31
CA ARG A 128 -10.56 25.68 14.74
C ARG A 128 -10.36 26.63 13.55
N GLY A 129 -11.40 26.91 12.77
CA GLY A 129 -11.32 27.70 11.54
C GLY A 129 -10.23 27.17 10.60
N GLU A 130 -9.40 28.05 10.09
CA GLU A 130 -8.28 27.77 9.17
C GLU A 130 -6.98 27.32 9.87
N GLY A 131 -7.02 27.12 11.18
CA GLY A 131 -5.82 26.76 11.97
C GLY A 131 -5.23 25.42 11.57
N GLY A 132 -3.97 25.43 11.10
CA GLY A 132 -3.16 24.25 10.73
C GLY A 132 -1.74 24.33 11.28
N TYR A 133 -0.92 23.32 11.01
CA TYR A 133 0.52 23.28 11.25
C TYR A 133 0.99 23.78 12.64
N GLY A 134 0.34 23.31 13.70
CA GLY A 134 0.70 23.69 15.07
C GLY A 134 -0.02 24.92 15.61
N SER A 135 -1.12 25.33 15.00
CA SER A 135 -1.98 26.41 15.50
C SER A 135 -2.55 26.14 16.90
N THR A 136 -2.65 24.86 17.29
CA THR A 136 -2.98 24.45 18.65
C THR A 136 -1.70 24.47 19.47
N LYS A 137 -1.49 25.48 20.32
CA LYS A 137 -0.37 25.52 21.26
C LYS A 137 -0.48 24.31 22.18
N MET A 138 0.60 23.52 22.30
CA MET A 138 0.72 22.55 23.40
C MET A 138 0.71 23.34 24.71
N GLN A 139 -0.29 23.11 25.54
CA GLN A 139 -0.32 23.53 26.94
C GLN A 139 0.61 22.65 27.76
#